data_3e12d48976b0633d2dfb0d781c6b2ce6
#
_entry.id   3e12d48976b0633d2dfb0d781c6b2ce6
#
_cell.length_a   1.000
_cell.length_b   1.000
_cell.length_c   1.000
_cell.angle_alpha   90.00
_cell.angle_beta   90.00
_cell.angle_gamma   90.00
#
_symmetry.space_group_name_H-M   'P 1'
#
loop_
_entity.id
_entity.type
_entity.pdbx_description
1 polymer ?
#
loop_
_entity_poly.entity_id
_entity_poly.type
_entity_poly.pdbx_seq_one_letter_code
_entity_poly.pdbx_strand_id
1 'polypeptide(L)'
;EWRLSVKGEVKKPLSLGWRELLNRNNFEQISTLMCIDTLPGGDSLGNARWRGISLKKLLQEAEIDEETTRDIVFRGADAYDDSIPLTRAMQDDVMLAFLMNGEKLPKEHGFPLRLLVPGLYGIKNVKWIVEIEAYAGDYRGYWQRKGWTDDATIKTFSRIDSPGHYQTLRGPEQRFRGIAFGGPHSISR
;
A
#
# COMPACT_ATOMS: atom_id res chain seq x y z
N GLU A 1 -16.01 3.09 -18.86
CA GLU A 1 -15.86 1.85 -18.07
C GLU A 1 -14.42 1.78 -17.55
N TRP A 2 -14.23 1.44 -16.25
CA TRP A 2 -12.89 1.34 -15.63
C TRP A 2 -12.07 0.20 -16.23
N ARG A 3 -10.81 0.44 -16.52
CA ARG A 3 -9.84 -0.55 -16.96
C ARG A 3 -8.49 -0.32 -16.29
N LEU A 4 -7.77 -1.41 -16.03
CA LEU A 4 -6.39 -1.42 -15.59
C LEU A 4 -5.48 -1.71 -16.79
N SER A 5 -4.54 -0.82 -17.07
CA SER A 5 -3.48 -1.03 -18.05
C SER A 5 -2.20 -1.50 -17.38
N VAL A 6 -1.53 -2.51 -17.94
CA VAL A 6 -0.17 -2.92 -17.58
C VAL A 6 0.71 -2.79 -18.83
N LYS A 7 1.77 -2.00 -18.73
CA LYS A 7 2.62 -1.62 -19.88
C LYS A 7 4.09 -1.40 -19.49
N GLY A 8 4.89 -0.85 -20.39
CA GLY A 8 6.33 -0.57 -20.18
C GLY A 8 7.19 -1.76 -20.60
N GLU A 9 8.20 -2.07 -19.82
CA GLU A 9 9.14 -3.18 -20.05
C GLU A 9 8.47 -4.54 -19.83
N VAL A 10 7.47 -4.86 -20.66
CA VAL A 10 6.71 -6.11 -20.63
C VAL A 10 6.55 -6.65 -22.05
N LYS A 11 6.61 -7.97 -22.23
CA LYS A 11 6.39 -8.61 -23.53
C LYS A 11 4.91 -8.69 -23.91
N LYS A 12 4.03 -8.77 -22.90
CA LYS A 12 2.58 -8.89 -23.06
C LYS A 12 1.85 -7.78 -22.29
N PRO A 13 1.66 -6.59 -22.88
CA PRO A 13 0.84 -5.55 -22.27
C PRO A 13 -0.57 -6.07 -21.97
N LEU A 14 -1.11 -5.73 -20.79
CA LEU A 14 -2.44 -6.16 -20.39
C LEU A 14 -3.40 -4.97 -20.33
N SER A 15 -4.68 -5.22 -20.63
CA SER A 15 -5.77 -4.28 -20.42
C SER A 15 -6.94 -5.04 -19.82
N LEU A 16 -7.16 -4.87 -18.52
CA LEU A 16 -8.09 -5.67 -17.72
C LEU A 16 -9.33 -4.87 -17.35
N GLY A 17 -10.50 -5.39 -17.67
CA GLY A 17 -11.76 -4.90 -17.15
C GLY A 17 -12.00 -5.41 -15.72
N TRP A 18 -12.99 -4.80 -15.04
CA TRP A 18 -13.32 -5.13 -13.66
C TRP A 18 -13.66 -6.62 -13.46
N ARG A 19 -14.45 -7.21 -14.36
CA ARG A 19 -14.84 -8.64 -14.26
C ARG A 19 -13.64 -9.57 -14.45
N GLU A 20 -12.74 -9.23 -15.37
CA GLU A 20 -11.52 -10.01 -15.62
C GLU A 20 -10.60 -10.00 -14.39
N LEU A 21 -10.50 -8.85 -13.71
CA LEU A 21 -9.74 -8.71 -12.48
C LEU A 21 -10.32 -9.57 -11.34
N LEU A 22 -11.64 -9.52 -11.13
CA LEU A 22 -12.31 -10.29 -10.07
C LEU A 22 -12.26 -11.81 -10.26
N ASN A 23 -12.17 -12.29 -11.49
CA ASN A 23 -12.09 -13.71 -11.82
C ASN A 23 -10.69 -14.32 -11.60
N ARG A 24 -9.69 -13.50 -11.24
CA ARG A 24 -8.34 -13.97 -10.96
C ARG A 24 -8.25 -14.59 -9.58
N ASN A 25 -7.24 -15.46 -9.39
CA ASN A 25 -6.91 -15.98 -8.05
C ASN A 25 -6.57 -14.82 -7.12
N ASN A 26 -7.27 -14.75 -6.01
CA ASN A 26 -7.12 -13.73 -5.00
C ASN A 26 -6.77 -14.34 -3.65
N PHE A 27 -6.24 -13.52 -2.76
CA PHE A 27 -5.89 -13.91 -1.40
C PHE A 27 -6.27 -12.80 -0.41
N GLU A 28 -6.27 -13.16 0.87
CA GLU A 28 -6.52 -12.23 1.95
C GLU A 28 -5.28 -12.08 2.82
N GLN A 29 -5.08 -10.87 3.33
CA GLN A 29 -4.09 -10.59 4.37
C GLN A 29 -4.55 -9.45 5.27
N ILE A 30 -4.05 -9.43 6.51
CA ILE A 30 -4.17 -8.28 7.40
C ILE A 30 -2.94 -7.41 7.17
N SER A 31 -3.16 -6.12 6.95
CA SER A 31 -2.06 -5.18 6.80
C SER A 31 -2.39 -3.83 7.42
N THR A 32 -1.34 -3.21 7.95
CA THR A 32 -1.38 -1.85 8.50
C THR A 32 -1.19 -0.84 7.37
N LEU A 33 -2.04 0.17 7.32
CA LEU A 33 -1.79 1.41 6.59
C LEU A 33 -1.51 2.53 7.58
N MET A 34 -0.52 3.34 7.29
CA MET A 34 -0.13 4.46 8.12
C MET A 34 0.27 5.66 7.26
N CYS A 35 -0.26 6.83 7.59
CA CYS A 35 0.25 8.09 7.06
C CYS A 35 1.49 8.52 7.87
N ILE A 36 2.47 9.11 7.20
CA ILE A 36 3.72 9.54 7.87
C ILE A 36 3.48 10.66 8.89
N ASP A 37 2.44 11.44 8.71
CA ASP A 37 2.03 12.55 9.59
C ASP A 37 1.07 12.13 10.71
N THR A 38 0.90 10.82 10.95
CA THR A 38 0.02 10.32 12.01
C THR A 38 0.49 10.79 13.40
N LEU A 39 -0.32 11.66 14.01
CA LEU A 39 -0.08 12.16 15.38
C LEU A 39 -0.59 11.19 16.44
N PRO A 40 -0.10 11.28 17.72
CA PRO A 40 -0.69 10.57 18.85
C PRO A 40 -2.19 10.84 18.97
N GLY A 41 -2.99 9.76 19.13
CA GLY A 41 -4.45 9.84 19.13
C GLY A 41 -5.10 10.05 17.76
N GLY A 42 -4.31 10.22 16.70
CA GLY A 42 -4.82 10.39 15.32
C GLY A 42 -5.30 9.07 14.72
N ASP A 43 -6.14 9.20 13.69
CA ASP A 43 -6.85 8.12 12.99
C ASP A 43 -6.22 7.70 11.66
N SER A 44 -5.11 8.34 11.26
CA SER A 44 -4.42 8.05 10.00
C SER A 44 -3.52 6.80 10.07
N LEU A 45 -3.86 5.86 10.93
CA LEU A 45 -3.24 4.55 11.08
C LEU A 45 -4.30 3.51 11.43
N GLY A 46 -4.29 2.39 10.74
CA GLY A 46 -5.22 1.32 11.03
C GLY A 46 -4.85 -0.01 10.39
N ASN A 47 -5.39 -1.08 10.96
CA ASN A 47 -5.32 -2.42 10.40
C ASN A 47 -6.65 -2.75 9.71
N ALA A 48 -6.54 -3.41 8.57
CA ALA A 48 -7.71 -3.98 7.90
C ALA A 48 -7.37 -5.34 7.31
N ARG A 49 -8.41 -6.13 7.05
CA ARG A 49 -8.32 -7.33 6.24
C ARG A 49 -8.56 -6.93 4.79
N TRP A 50 -7.56 -7.18 3.98
CA TRP A 50 -7.58 -6.84 2.56
C TRP A 50 -7.71 -8.09 1.73
N ARG A 51 -8.49 -8.01 0.64
CA ARG A 51 -8.55 -9.05 -0.39
C ARG A 51 -8.24 -8.46 -1.74
N GLY A 52 -7.40 -9.15 -2.51
CA GLY A 52 -6.99 -8.70 -3.83
C GLY A 52 -6.18 -9.74 -4.57
N ILE A 53 -5.65 -9.35 -5.72
CA ILE A 53 -4.78 -10.19 -6.54
C ILE A 53 -3.31 -9.89 -6.27
N SER A 54 -2.45 -10.87 -6.49
CA SER A 54 -1.00 -10.71 -6.37
C SER A 54 -0.47 -9.83 -7.50
N LEU A 55 0.26 -8.77 -7.15
CA LEU A 55 0.97 -7.94 -8.12
C LEU A 55 2.01 -8.75 -8.87
N LYS A 56 2.83 -9.55 -8.16
CA LYS A 56 3.83 -10.44 -8.75
C LYS A 56 3.26 -11.31 -9.86
N LYS A 57 2.13 -11.99 -9.60
CA LYS A 57 1.50 -12.86 -10.60
C LYS A 57 1.00 -12.08 -11.82
N LEU A 58 0.51 -10.85 -11.62
CA LEU A 58 0.09 -9.99 -12.72
C LEU A 58 1.28 -9.56 -13.58
N LEU A 59 2.41 -9.19 -12.97
CA LEU A 59 3.63 -8.82 -13.68
C LEU A 59 4.22 -10.02 -14.43
N GLN A 60 4.20 -11.21 -13.83
CA GLN A 60 4.62 -12.45 -14.49
C GLN A 60 3.74 -12.78 -15.71
N GLU A 61 2.42 -12.58 -15.63
CA GLU A 61 1.51 -12.77 -16.75
C GLU A 61 1.78 -11.77 -17.89
N ALA A 62 2.16 -10.53 -17.55
CA ALA A 62 2.59 -9.52 -18.51
C ALA A 62 3.97 -9.83 -19.10
N GLU A 63 4.65 -10.88 -18.65
CA GLU A 63 6.03 -11.25 -19.03
C GLU A 63 6.99 -10.05 -18.88
N ILE A 64 7.03 -9.54 -17.63
CA ILE A 64 7.91 -8.42 -17.30
C ILE A 64 9.38 -8.75 -17.61
N ASP A 65 10.10 -7.79 -18.19
CA ASP A 65 11.54 -7.87 -18.39
C ASP A 65 12.25 -7.46 -17.10
N GLU A 66 12.66 -8.46 -16.30
CA GLU A 66 13.33 -8.26 -15.01
C GLU A 66 14.77 -7.73 -15.16
N GLU A 67 15.40 -7.85 -16.33
CA GLU A 67 16.76 -7.37 -16.56
C GLU A 67 16.80 -5.86 -16.77
N THR A 68 15.81 -5.33 -17.48
CA THR A 68 15.73 -3.89 -17.80
C THR A 68 14.91 -3.11 -16.79
N THR A 69 13.86 -3.69 -16.19
CA THR A 69 12.99 -3.01 -15.24
C THR A 69 13.69 -2.69 -13.93
N ARG A 70 13.57 -1.44 -13.47
CA ARG A 70 14.05 -1.00 -12.16
C ARG A 70 12.89 -0.78 -11.19
N ASP A 71 11.89 -0.03 -11.63
CA ASP A 71 10.73 0.35 -10.83
C ASP A 71 9.42 -0.11 -11.46
N ILE A 72 8.44 -0.35 -10.61
CA ILE A 72 7.03 -0.48 -11.01
C ILE A 72 6.32 0.81 -10.61
N VAL A 73 5.83 1.52 -11.61
CA VAL A 73 5.11 2.79 -11.46
C VAL A 73 3.61 2.54 -11.45
N PHE A 74 2.92 3.20 -10.54
CA PHE A 74 1.47 3.14 -10.41
C PHE A 74 0.87 4.52 -10.63
N ARG A 75 -0.20 4.63 -11.43
CA ARG A 75 -0.92 5.88 -11.65
C ARG A 75 -2.38 5.73 -11.26
N GLY A 76 -2.83 6.65 -10.45
CA GLY A 76 -4.23 6.79 -10.04
C GLY A 76 -5.04 7.61 -11.04
N ALA A 77 -6.36 7.42 -11.03
CA ALA A 77 -7.31 8.23 -11.83
C ALA A 77 -7.35 9.72 -11.42
N ASP A 78 -6.79 10.06 -10.26
CA ASP A 78 -6.64 11.43 -9.72
C ASP A 78 -5.31 12.10 -10.14
N ALA A 79 -4.56 11.47 -11.06
CA ALA A 79 -3.23 11.88 -11.50
C ALA A 79 -2.13 11.77 -10.41
N TYR A 80 -2.41 11.14 -9.27
CA TYR A 80 -1.36 10.78 -8.32
C TYR A 80 -0.52 9.62 -8.90
N ASP A 81 0.79 9.71 -8.75
CA ASP A 81 1.72 8.67 -9.16
C ASP A 81 2.76 8.39 -8.08
N ASP A 82 3.20 7.15 -7.99
CA ASP A 82 4.36 6.73 -7.21
C ASP A 82 4.90 5.41 -7.75
N SER A 83 6.05 4.99 -7.28
CA SER A 83 6.70 3.74 -7.66
C SER A 83 7.19 2.95 -6.47
N ILE A 84 7.44 1.67 -6.70
CA ILE A 84 8.23 0.82 -5.81
C ILE A 84 9.30 0.08 -6.63
N PRO A 85 10.45 -0.26 -6.04
CA PRO A 85 11.44 -1.08 -6.71
C PRO A 85 10.86 -2.41 -7.18
N LEU A 86 11.31 -2.92 -8.34
CA LEU A 86 10.89 -4.22 -8.85
C LEU A 86 11.05 -5.33 -7.81
N THR A 87 12.17 -5.33 -7.08
CA THR A 87 12.43 -6.31 -6.02
C THR A 87 11.36 -6.32 -4.93
N ARG A 88 10.76 -5.16 -4.62
CA ARG A 88 9.64 -5.07 -3.67
C ARG A 88 8.32 -5.49 -4.32
N ALA A 89 8.08 -5.11 -5.57
CA ALA A 89 6.88 -5.46 -6.31
C ALA A 89 6.73 -6.99 -6.51
N MET A 90 7.85 -7.72 -6.58
CA MET A 90 7.91 -9.16 -6.75
C MET A 90 7.79 -9.95 -5.44
N GLN A 91 7.52 -9.30 -4.30
CA GLN A 91 7.23 -10.01 -3.06
C GLN A 91 5.77 -10.52 -3.03
N ASP A 92 5.55 -11.64 -2.35
CA ASP A 92 4.24 -12.33 -2.35
C ASP A 92 3.15 -11.58 -1.57
N ASP A 93 3.54 -10.65 -0.69
CA ASP A 93 2.65 -9.84 0.13
C ASP A 93 2.16 -8.55 -0.55
N VAL A 94 2.67 -8.22 -1.74
CA VAL A 94 2.21 -7.03 -2.49
C VAL A 94 0.95 -7.36 -3.27
N MET A 95 -0.09 -6.55 -3.01
CA MET A 95 -1.45 -6.82 -3.45
C MET A 95 -2.05 -5.64 -4.22
N LEU A 96 -2.83 -5.95 -5.24
CA LEU A 96 -3.82 -5.04 -5.80
C LEU A 96 -5.16 -5.35 -5.13
N ALA A 97 -5.52 -4.57 -4.12
CA ALA A 97 -6.68 -4.81 -3.27
C ALA A 97 -7.95 -4.20 -3.86
N PHE A 98 -9.07 -4.93 -3.75
CA PHE A 98 -10.40 -4.52 -4.18
C PHE A 98 -11.49 -4.72 -3.11
N LEU A 99 -11.19 -5.43 -1.99
CA LEU A 99 -12.05 -5.51 -0.80
C LEU A 99 -11.27 -5.10 0.45
N MET A 100 -11.99 -4.52 1.40
CA MET A 100 -11.52 -4.16 2.73
C MET A 100 -12.54 -4.64 3.76
N ASN A 101 -12.11 -5.45 4.74
CA ASN A 101 -12.98 -6.02 5.79
C ASN A 101 -14.19 -6.82 5.25
N GLY A 102 -14.02 -7.47 4.07
CA GLY A 102 -15.05 -8.27 3.43
C GLY A 102 -15.99 -7.50 2.50
N GLU A 103 -15.90 -6.17 2.45
CA GLU A 103 -16.72 -5.30 1.63
C GLU A 103 -15.93 -4.63 0.50
N LYS A 104 -16.62 -4.06 -0.49
CA LYS A 104 -15.98 -3.24 -1.52
C LYS A 104 -15.22 -2.09 -0.88
N LEU A 105 -14.09 -1.71 -1.47
CA LEU A 105 -13.36 -0.55 -0.99
C LEU A 105 -14.27 0.69 -0.93
N PRO A 106 -14.29 1.43 0.19
CA PRO A 106 -14.82 2.79 0.19
C PRO A 106 -14.07 3.66 -0.83
N LYS A 107 -14.72 4.69 -1.33
CA LYS A 107 -14.11 5.62 -2.31
C LYS A 107 -12.81 6.20 -1.75
N GLU A 108 -12.81 6.63 -0.51
CA GLU A 108 -11.68 7.23 0.21
C GLU A 108 -10.49 6.26 0.34
N HIS A 109 -10.78 4.95 0.35
CA HIS A 109 -9.78 3.88 0.39
C HIS A 109 -9.36 3.38 -0.99
N GLY A 110 -9.86 3.97 -2.09
CA GLY A 110 -9.35 3.75 -3.44
C GLY A 110 -10.17 2.81 -4.31
N PHE A 111 -11.52 2.72 -4.10
CA PHE A 111 -12.38 1.98 -5.05
C PHE A 111 -12.17 2.46 -6.49
N PRO A 112 -12.06 1.57 -7.50
CA PRO A 112 -12.26 0.11 -7.41
C PRO A 112 -11.01 -0.67 -7.03
N LEU A 113 -9.80 -0.13 -7.19
CA LEU A 113 -8.54 -0.84 -7.01
C LEU A 113 -7.49 0.06 -6.39
N ARG A 114 -6.76 -0.49 -5.42
CA ARG A 114 -5.59 0.17 -4.81
C ARG A 114 -4.40 -0.75 -4.70
N LEU A 115 -3.21 -0.17 -4.65
CA LEU A 115 -2.00 -0.86 -4.24
C LEU A 115 -1.97 -1.02 -2.71
N LEU A 116 -1.50 -2.18 -2.25
CA LEU A 116 -1.16 -2.45 -0.87
C LEU A 116 0.26 -3.02 -0.81
N VAL A 117 1.15 -2.27 -0.17
CA VAL A 117 2.55 -2.63 0.05
C VAL A 117 2.82 -2.64 1.56
N PRO A 118 2.70 -3.80 2.22
CA PRO A 118 2.91 -3.88 3.66
C PRO A 118 4.26 -3.32 4.08
N GLY A 119 4.30 -2.59 5.20
CA GLY A 119 5.52 -1.99 5.74
C GLY A 119 5.94 -0.66 5.10
N LEU A 120 5.25 -0.18 4.06
CA LEU A 120 5.48 1.15 3.50
C LEU A 120 4.37 2.13 3.87
N TYR A 121 4.76 3.40 4.11
CA TYR A 121 3.81 4.47 4.37
C TYR A 121 2.78 4.64 3.24
N GLY A 122 1.64 5.25 3.58
CA GLY A 122 0.49 5.44 2.71
C GLY A 122 0.80 6.06 1.34
N ILE A 123 1.84 6.87 1.22
CA ILE A 123 2.27 7.48 -0.05
C ILE A 123 2.59 6.43 -1.11
N LYS A 124 3.16 5.28 -0.73
CA LYS A 124 3.48 4.18 -1.67
C LYS A 124 2.27 3.30 -2.00
N ASN A 125 1.18 3.45 -1.29
CA ASN A 125 -0.03 2.64 -1.43
C ASN A 125 -1.06 3.35 -2.34
N VAL A 126 -0.74 3.51 -3.62
CA VAL A 126 -1.52 4.28 -4.61
C VAL A 126 -2.97 3.81 -4.68
N LYS A 127 -3.91 4.76 -4.68
CA LYS A 127 -5.35 4.54 -4.78
C LYS A 127 -5.86 4.77 -6.20
N TRP A 128 -7.08 4.26 -6.48
CA TRP A 128 -7.78 4.46 -7.77
C TRP A 128 -6.92 4.09 -8.98
N ILE A 129 -6.15 3.00 -8.90
CA ILE A 129 -5.18 2.62 -9.92
C ILE A 129 -5.89 2.37 -11.26
N VAL A 130 -5.33 2.97 -12.32
CA VAL A 130 -5.74 2.76 -13.70
C VAL A 130 -4.58 2.28 -14.58
N GLU A 131 -3.34 2.48 -14.11
CA GLU A 131 -2.15 2.11 -14.88
C GLU A 131 -1.03 1.58 -13.98
N ILE A 132 -0.36 0.53 -14.46
CA ILE A 132 0.88 -0.02 -13.91
C ILE A 132 1.89 -0.04 -15.05
N GLU A 133 3.08 0.51 -14.82
CA GLU A 133 4.14 0.56 -15.82
C GLU A 133 5.43 -0.05 -15.27
N ALA A 134 5.96 -1.05 -15.97
CA ALA A 134 7.32 -1.51 -15.75
C ALA A 134 8.29 -0.48 -16.35
N TYR A 135 9.12 0.14 -15.52
CA TYR A 135 9.95 1.28 -15.88
C TYR A 135 11.44 0.95 -15.76
N ALA A 136 12.23 1.29 -16.78
CA ALA A 136 13.65 0.94 -16.85
C ALA A 136 14.56 1.82 -15.98
N GLY A 137 14.07 2.90 -15.39
CA GLY A 137 14.83 3.86 -14.58
C GLY A 137 14.41 3.94 -13.12
N ASP A 138 15.06 4.83 -12.37
CA ASP A 138 14.67 5.27 -11.03
C ASP A 138 13.55 6.32 -11.18
N TYR A 139 12.31 5.92 -10.90
CA TYR A 139 11.15 6.79 -11.06
C TYR A 139 10.93 7.68 -9.85
N ARG A 140 10.69 8.95 -10.08
CA ARG A 140 10.36 9.91 -9.03
C ARG A 140 8.87 10.23 -9.04
N GLY A 141 8.14 9.69 -8.08
CA GLY A 141 6.72 9.92 -7.91
C GLY A 141 6.37 11.35 -7.44
N TYR A 142 5.09 11.61 -7.26
CA TYR A 142 4.58 12.94 -6.92
C TYR A 142 5.27 13.58 -5.72
N TRP A 143 5.42 12.85 -4.60
CA TRP A 143 6.04 13.40 -3.39
C TRP A 143 7.56 13.45 -3.46
N GLN A 144 8.21 12.49 -4.14
CA GLN A 144 9.65 12.49 -4.34
C GLN A 144 10.11 13.69 -5.18
N ARG A 145 9.31 14.09 -6.19
CA ARG A 145 9.56 15.33 -6.95
C ARG A 145 9.42 16.60 -6.10
N LYS A 146 8.78 16.50 -4.92
CA LYS A 146 8.67 17.58 -3.92
C LYS A 146 9.70 17.47 -2.78
N GLY A 147 10.69 16.59 -2.92
CA GLY A 147 11.78 16.44 -1.96
C GLY A 147 11.54 15.44 -0.83
N TRP A 148 10.45 14.62 -0.91
CA TRP A 148 10.22 13.56 0.05
C TRP A 148 11.13 12.36 -0.24
N THR A 149 11.42 11.56 0.82
CA THR A 149 12.20 10.33 0.68
C THR A 149 11.49 9.31 -0.21
N ASP A 150 12.27 8.55 -0.96
CA ASP A 150 11.78 7.41 -1.71
C ASP A 150 11.69 6.14 -0.85
N ASP A 151 12.57 6.00 0.15
CA ASP A 151 12.45 5.00 1.21
C ASP A 151 11.31 5.39 2.16
N ALA A 152 10.12 4.94 1.85
CA ALA A 152 8.93 5.17 2.66
C ALA A 152 8.65 4.02 3.65
N THR A 153 9.69 3.35 4.13
CA THR A 153 9.57 2.26 5.11
C THR A 153 9.06 2.78 6.45
N ILE A 154 7.98 2.19 6.96
CA ILE A 154 7.44 2.50 8.29
C ILE A 154 8.46 2.06 9.34
N LYS A 155 8.90 3.01 10.16
CA LYS A 155 9.85 2.72 11.24
C LYS A 155 9.13 2.04 12.41
N THR A 156 9.86 1.18 13.14
CA THR A 156 9.37 0.61 14.41
C THR A 156 9.06 1.73 15.38
N PHE A 157 7.87 1.72 15.97
CA PHE A 157 7.45 2.73 16.92
C PHE A 157 6.44 2.21 17.92
N SER A 158 6.29 2.94 19.02
CA SER A 158 5.14 2.85 19.91
C SER A 158 4.68 4.25 20.31
N ARG A 159 3.40 4.39 20.60
CA ARG A 159 2.83 5.64 21.09
C ARG A 159 1.75 5.36 22.13
N ILE A 160 1.58 6.25 23.08
CA ILE A 160 0.48 6.24 24.05
C ILE A 160 -0.57 7.24 23.55
N ASP A 161 -1.79 6.75 23.30
CA ASP A 161 -2.92 7.57 22.85
C ASP A 161 -3.80 8.03 24.03
N SER A 162 -3.78 7.28 25.15
CA SER A 162 -4.51 7.60 26.38
C SER A 162 -3.72 7.09 27.60
N PRO A 163 -3.52 7.89 28.65
CA PRO A 163 -3.99 9.27 28.87
C PRO A 163 -3.39 10.26 27.87
N GLY A 164 -4.13 11.35 27.60
CA GLY A 164 -3.67 12.42 26.72
C GLY A 164 -2.48 13.19 27.29
N HIS A 165 -1.84 13.96 26.43
CA HIS A 165 -0.66 14.76 26.80
C HIS A 165 -0.97 15.73 27.96
N TYR A 166 -0.11 15.73 29.00
CA TYR A 166 -0.29 16.50 30.24
C TYR A 166 -1.57 16.19 31.02
N GLN A 167 -2.27 15.10 30.77
CA GLN A 167 -3.43 14.71 31.57
C GLN A 167 -3.01 14.31 33.01
N THR A 168 -3.59 14.96 33.99
CA THR A 168 -3.39 14.58 35.42
C THR A 168 -4.12 13.29 35.69
N LEU A 169 -3.40 12.29 36.21
CA LEU A 169 -3.95 10.99 36.60
C LEU A 169 -4.28 11.02 38.09
N ARG A 170 -5.40 10.39 38.47
CA ARG A 170 -5.85 10.27 39.85
C ARG A 170 -6.25 8.83 40.17
N GLY A 171 -5.98 8.37 41.40
CA GLY A 171 -6.30 7.03 41.88
C GLY A 171 -5.13 6.04 41.73
N PRO A 172 -5.24 4.86 42.38
CA PRO A 172 -4.15 3.88 42.46
C PRO A 172 -3.97 3.08 41.18
N GLU A 173 -5.00 2.96 40.34
CA GLU A 173 -4.96 2.22 39.07
C GLU A 173 -5.09 3.19 37.91
N GLN A 174 -4.22 3.01 36.91
CA GLN A 174 -4.20 3.81 35.69
C GLN A 174 -4.24 2.90 34.49
N ARG A 175 -5.07 3.24 33.49
CA ARG A 175 -5.18 2.50 32.27
C ARG A 175 -4.51 3.29 31.14
N PHE A 176 -3.52 2.66 30.50
CA PHE A 176 -2.87 3.20 29.32
C PHE A 176 -3.37 2.46 28.08
N ARG A 177 -3.55 3.19 27.00
CA ARG A 177 -3.86 2.67 25.67
C ARG A 177 -2.93 3.30 24.66
N GLY A 178 -2.52 2.52 23.67
CA GLY A 178 -1.62 2.99 22.65
C GLY A 178 -1.49 1.99 21.52
N ILE A 179 -0.61 2.29 20.60
CA ILE A 179 -0.31 1.48 19.43
C ILE A 179 1.18 1.22 19.37
N ALA A 180 1.55 0.02 18.94
CA ALA A 180 2.92 -0.33 18.62
C ALA A 180 2.97 -1.00 17.25
N PHE A 181 4.04 -0.74 16.49
CA PHE A 181 4.32 -1.33 15.20
C PHE A 181 5.76 -1.87 15.17
N GLY A 182 5.92 -3.16 14.95
CA GLY A 182 7.21 -3.85 14.95
C GLY A 182 7.81 -4.06 13.55
N GLY A 183 7.22 -3.46 12.51
CA GLY A 183 7.65 -3.73 11.13
C GLY A 183 7.38 -5.17 10.73
N PRO A 184 8.39 -5.89 10.19
CA PRO A 184 8.25 -7.30 9.82
C PRO A 184 8.27 -8.26 11.03
N HIS A 185 8.55 -7.74 12.22
CA HIS A 185 8.60 -8.52 13.45
C HIS A 185 7.29 -8.45 14.22
N SER A 186 6.89 -9.57 14.84
CA SER A 186 5.76 -9.57 15.76
C SER A 186 6.13 -8.84 17.07
N ILE A 187 5.13 -8.23 17.70
CA ILE A 187 5.30 -7.65 19.01
C ILE A 187 5.18 -8.77 20.04
N SER A 188 6.23 -8.98 20.83
CA SER A 188 6.23 -9.88 22.00
C SER A 188 5.85 -9.11 23.27
N ARG A 189 5.33 -9.85 24.24
CA ARG A 189 5.08 -9.32 25.60
C ARG A 189 6.37 -9.24 26.40
#